data_5086c2a12f3fa35052a79412757498a4
#
_entry.id   5086c2a12f3fa35052a79412757498a4
#
_cell.length_a   1.000
_cell.length_b   1.000
_cell.length_c   1.000
_cell.angle_alpha   90.00
_cell.angle_beta   90.00
_cell.angle_gamma   90.00
#
_symmetry.space_group_name_H-M   'P 1'
#
loop_
_entity.id
_entity.type
_entity.pdbx_description
1 polymer ?
#
loop_
_entity_poly.entity_id
_entity_poly.type
_entity_poly.pdbx_seq_one_letter_code
_entity_poly.pdbx_strand_id
1 'polypeptide(L)'
;MALKTFKPYTKSTRATVVVDKSSLWKGSSYKPLTRGQNVTGGRNNAGRITSRHMGGGSKHKFRIIDFFRKKKDIIATVDRIEYDPNRTAYIALVTYTDNEKSYIICPQELKVGDKIQAGKNAEIKIGNSLELKDIPPGTSIHNVELIPGNGGKLARSAGSSITLSGYDGDYAILKLSSGETRKVNSACIGTIGVVSNPDQKNIKIGKAGRNRWRGKRPQTRGVAMNPVDHPHGGGEGKTSGGRSPVSPWGQSAKGLKTRRPQRSDKLIITRRKKRRR
;
A
#
# COMPACT_ATOMS: atom_id res chain seq x y z
N MET A 1 6.90 5.80 15.54
CA MET A 1 8.17 5.01 15.42
C MET A 1 9.28 5.96 15.05
N ALA A 2 10.51 5.71 15.51
CA ALA A 2 11.63 6.60 15.25
C ALA A 2 12.29 6.29 13.90
N LEU A 3 12.78 7.31 13.21
CA LEU A 3 13.65 7.17 12.05
C LEU A 3 15.09 6.97 12.54
N LYS A 4 15.77 5.97 11.99
CA LYS A 4 17.17 5.68 12.25
C LYS A 4 18.04 6.29 11.15
N THR A 5 18.92 7.19 11.56
CA THR A 5 19.99 7.76 10.73
C THR A 5 21.31 7.06 11.04
N PHE A 6 22.29 7.20 10.16
CA PHE A 6 23.61 6.59 10.32
C PHE A 6 24.68 7.65 10.34
N LYS A 7 25.80 7.38 11.02
CA LYS A 7 26.99 8.24 10.97
C LYS A 7 27.48 8.37 9.53
N PRO A 8 27.90 9.57 9.08
CA PRO A 8 28.16 9.87 7.67
C PRO A 8 29.56 9.41 7.18
N TYR A 9 29.95 8.18 7.50
CA TYR A 9 31.27 7.67 7.13
C TYR A 9 31.42 7.42 5.61
N THR A 10 30.34 7.06 4.92
CA THR A 10 30.37 6.80 3.47
C THR A 10 29.27 7.58 2.75
N LYS A 11 29.39 7.71 1.42
CA LYS A 11 28.35 8.37 0.59
C LYS A 11 26.98 7.76 0.83
N SER A 12 26.90 6.44 0.99
CA SER A 12 25.64 5.73 1.18
C SER A 12 25.05 5.94 2.60
N THR A 13 25.89 5.90 3.65
CA THR A 13 25.42 6.08 5.03
C THR A 13 25.01 7.51 5.33
N ARG A 14 25.68 8.51 4.73
CA ARG A 14 25.34 9.93 4.84
C ARG A 14 23.88 10.23 4.45
N ALA A 15 23.39 9.60 3.39
CA ALA A 15 22.05 9.85 2.84
C ALA A 15 21.01 8.79 3.26
N THR A 16 21.39 7.81 4.09
CA THR A 16 20.48 6.72 4.47
C THR A 16 19.65 7.09 5.68
N VAL A 17 18.33 6.98 5.53
CA VAL A 17 17.37 7.07 6.64
C VAL A 17 16.42 5.86 6.52
N VAL A 18 16.25 5.10 7.57
CA VAL A 18 15.38 3.93 7.61
C VAL A 18 14.46 4.00 8.83
N VAL A 19 13.34 3.29 8.76
CA VAL A 19 12.47 3.14 9.94
C VAL A 19 13.12 2.15 10.91
N ASP A 20 13.10 2.48 12.20
CA ASP A 20 13.51 1.56 13.26
C ASP A 20 12.49 0.43 13.36
N LYS A 21 13.01 -0.80 13.41
CA LYS A 21 12.24 -2.04 13.51
C LYS A 21 12.52 -2.81 14.79
N SER A 22 13.13 -2.17 15.76
CA SER A 22 13.54 -2.80 17.02
C SER A 22 12.37 -3.40 17.80
N SER A 23 11.20 -2.75 17.74
CA SER A 23 9.97 -3.18 18.42
C SER A 23 9.21 -4.31 17.71
N LEU A 24 9.63 -4.68 16.50
CA LEU A 24 8.96 -5.74 15.75
C LEU A 24 9.55 -7.12 16.09
N TRP A 25 8.74 -8.15 15.88
CA TRP A 25 9.16 -9.54 16.01
C TRP A 25 10.39 -9.82 15.14
N LYS A 26 11.43 -10.41 15.75
CA LYS A 26 12.71 -10.71 15.09
C LYS A 26 12.82 -12.16 14.60
N GLY A 27 11.89 -13.01 15.03
CA GLY A 27 11.87 -14.43 14.64
C GLY A 27 11.30 -14.68 13.25
N SER A 28 11.17 -15.95 12.88
CA SER A 28 10.61 -16.36 11.60
C SER A 28 9.10 -16.13 11.54
N SER A 29 8.58 -15.92 10.31
CA SER A 29 7.14 -15.86 10.06
C SER A 29 6.46 -17.21 10.31
N TYR A 30 5.18 -17.19 10.61
CA TYR A 30 4.38 -18.40 10.82
C TYR A 30 4.26 -19.21 9.52
N LYS A 31 4.89 -20.41 9.51
CA LYS A 31 5.06 -21.23 8.30
C LYS A 31 3.74 -21.55 7.56
N PRO A 32 2.65 -21.98 8.25
CA PRO A 32 1.41 -22.35 7.57
C PRO A 32 0.78 -21.20 6.74
N LEU A 33 0.99 -19.95 7.13
CA LEU A 33 0.50 -18.77 6.44
C LEU A 33 1.55 -18.12 5.51
N THR A 34 2.59 -18.87 5.11
CA THR A 34 3.63 -18.36 4.19
C THR A 34 3.75 -19.23 2.96
N ARG A 35 3.98 -18.59 1.82
CA ARG A 35 4.24 -19.25 0.52
C ARG A 35 5.54 -18.77 -0.09
N GLY A 36 6.18 -19.62 -0.89
CA GLY A 36 7.21 -19.18 -1.82
C GLY A 36 6.61 -18.23 -2.85
N GLN A 37 7.39 -17.25 -3.29
CA GLN A 37 6.97 -16.33 -4.34
C GLN A 37 8.02 -16.32 -5.46
N ASN A 38 7.60 -16.69 -6.66
CA ASN A 38 8.40 -16.56 -7.87
C ASN A 38 8.28 -15.14 -8.43
N VAL A 39 9.41 -14.60 -8.86
CA VAL A 39 9.47 -13.26 -9.47
C VAL A 39 9.37 -13.40 -10.98
N THR A 40 8.35 -12.80 -11.57
CA THR A 40 8.10 -12.87 -13.03
C THR A 40 9.03 -11.97 -13.86
N GLY A 41 9.80 -11.10 -13.20
CA GLY A 41 10.67 -10.14 -13.90
C GLY A 41 9.90 -9.10 -14.74
N GLY A 42 8.65 -8.83 -14.38
CA GLY A 42 7.78 -7.88 -15.11
C GLY A 42 7.16 -8.46 -16.39
N ARG A 43 7.15 -9.79 -16.54
CA ARG A 43 6.58 -10.50 -17.69
C ARG A 43 5.15 -10.95 -17.40
N ASN A 44 4.32 -10.97 -18.44
CA ASN A 44 2.96 -11.50 -18.38
C ASN A 44 2.95 -13.04 -18.62
N ASN A 45 1.75 -13.63 -18.70
CA ASN A 45 1.55 -15.05 -18.98
C ASN A 45 2.08 -15.49 -20.36
N ALA A 46 2.16 -14.58 -21.35
CA ALA A 46 2.75 -14.84 -22.67
C ALA A 46 4.28 -14.58 -22.70
N GLY A 47 4.94 -14.37 -21.57
CA GLY A 47 6.38 -14.12 -21.48
C GLY A 47 6.83 -12.72 -21.91
N ARG A 48 5.92 -11.84 -22.36
CA ARG A 48 6.24 -10.48 -22.81
C ARG A 48 6.41 -9.54 -21.63
N ILE A 49 7.39 -8.62 -21.74
CA ILE A 49 7.63 -7.60 -20.71
C ILE A 49 6.52 -6.56 -20.76
N THR A 50 5.63 -6.56 -19.77
CA THR A 50 4.55 -5.58 -19.60
C THR A 50 4.89 -4.51 -18.55
N SER A 51 5.80 -4.81 -17.63
CA SER A 51 6.33 -3.87 -16.65
C SER A 51 7.85 -3.85 -16.74
N ARG A 52 8.40 -2.79 -17.34
CA ARG A 52 9.84 -2.64 -17.54
C ARG A 52 10.59 -2.36 -16.24
N HIS A 53 11.89 -2.60 -16.24
CA HIS A 53 12.81 -2.31 -15.12
C HIS A 53 12.44 -3.04 -13.81
N MET A 54 11.90 -4.24 -13.92
CA MET A 54 11.64 -5.14 -12.80
C MET A 54 12.47 -6.42 -12.94
N GLY A 55 12.90 -6.98 -11.82
CA GLY A 55 13.61 -8.26 -11.77
C GLY A 55 14.74 -8.27 -10.76
N GLY A 56 15.21 -9.46 -10.44
CA GLY A 56 16.14 -9.69 -9.36
C GLY A 56 15.52 -9.35 -8.00
N GLY A 57 16.33 -8.92 -7.07
CA GLY A 57 15.91 -8.60 -5.72
C GLY A 57 16.19 -9.70 -4.73
N SER A 58 16.00 -9.40 -3.45
CA SER A 58 16.17 -10.37 -2.37
C SER A 58 15.05 -11.41 -2.38
N LYS A 59 15.39 -12.67 -2.20
CA LYS A 59 14.41 -13.75 -2.04
C LYS A 59 13.57 -13.50 -0.77
N HIS A 60 12.26 -13.55 -0.88
CA HIS A 60 11.35 -13.38 0.26
C HIS A 60 10.13 -14.27 0.13
N LYS A 61 9.51 -14.55 1.27
CA LYS A 61 8.27 -15.34 1.35
C LYS A 61 7.08 -14.40 1.30
N PHE A 62 6.01 -14.84 0.65
CA PHE A 62 4.71 -14.16 0.67
C PHE A 62 3.93 -14.59 1.92
N ARG A 63 3.32 -13.62 2.64
CA ARG A 63 2.41 -13.89 3.76
C ARG A 63 0.99 -13.81 3.27
N ILE A 64 0.18 -14.80 3.65
CA ILE A 64 -1.25 -14.82 3.36
C ILE A 64 -1.93 -13.92 4.41
N ILE A 65 -2.50 -12.81 3.95
CA ILE A 65 -3.16 -11.83 4.82
C ILE A 65 -4.67 -11.97 4.67
N ASP A 66 -5.37 -11.97 5.77
CA ASP A 66 -6.83 -11.92 5.78
C ASP A 66 -7.31 -10.48 5.57
N PHE A 67 -7.69 -10.17 4.33
CA PHE A 67 -8.31 -8.89 3.97
C PHE A 67 -9.84 -8.92 4.13
N PHE A 68 -10.41 -10.10 4.34
CA PHE A 68 -11.85 -10.30 4.42
C PHE A 68 -12.38 -10.22 5.84
N ARG A 69 -11.53 -10.51 6.83
CA ARG A 69 -11.94 -10.64 8.23
C ARG A 69 -13.11 -11.63 8.35
N LYS A 70 -12.89 -12.84 7.83
CA LYS A 70 -13.93 -13.87 7.63
C LYS A 70 -14.59 -14.32 8.92
N LYS A 71 -13.83 -14.41 10.02
CA LYS A 71 -14.35 -14.84 11.32
C LYS A 71 -15.07 -13.67 12.00
N LYS A 72 -16.39 -13.71 11.92
CA LYS A 72 -17.25 -12.70 12.55
C LYS A 72 -17.58 -13.11 13.99
N ASP A 73 -17.70 -12.12 14.87
CA ASP A 73 -18.10 -12.22 16.27
C ASP A 73 -17.18 -13.11 17.15
N ILE A 74 -16.04 -13.53 16.64
CA ILE A 74 -15.01 -14.29 17.37
C ILE A 74 -13.88 -13.33 17.77
N ILE A 75 -13.50 -13.38 19.07
CA ILE A 75 -12.42 -12.56 19.61
C ILE A 75 -11.09 -13.19 19.20
N ALA A 76 -10.15 -12.35 18.75
CA ALA A 76 -8.77 -12.73 18.48
C ALA A 76 -7.81 -11.88 19.32
N THR A 77 -6.74 -12.50 19.80
CA THR A 77 -5.68 -11.82 20.55
C THR A 77 -4.47 -11.60 19.62
N VAL A 78 -3.84 -10.46 19.71
CA VAL A 78 -2.63 -10.13 18.95
C VAL A 78 -1.42 -10.82 19.59
N ASP A 79 -0.86 -11.82 18.91
CA ASP A 79 0.32 -12.55 19.40
C ASP A 79 1.60 -11.74 19.21
N ARG A 80 1.77 -11.14 18.02
CA ARG A 80 2.98 -10.39 17.65
C ARG A 80 2.78 -9.53 16.43
N ILE A 81 3.64 -8.51 16.29
CA ILE A 81 3.66 -7.61 15.13
C ILE A 81 4.92 -7.90 14.32
N GLU A 82 4.77 -8.16 13.03
CA GLU A 82 5.84 -8.59 12.13
C GLU A 82 6.09 -7.59 10.99
N TYR A 83 7.34 -7.59 10.51
CA TYR A 83 7.71 -6.96 9.26
C TYR A 83 7.34 -7.85 8.07
N ASP A 84 6.66 -7.31 7.07
CA ASP A 84 6.41 -8.00 5.79
C ASP A 84 7.20 -7.34 4.65
N PRO A 85 8.11 -8.06 3.96
CA PRO A 85 8.85 -7.52 2.82
C PRO A 85 7.99 -7.23 1.59
N ASN A 86 6.76 -7.76 1.51
CA ASN A 86 5.86 -7.60 0.37
C ASN A 86 5.00 -6.34 0.43
N ARG A 87 4.99 -5.66 1.58
CA ARG A 87 4.20 -4.45 1.79
C ARG A 87 4.92 -3.42 2.64
N THR A 88 4.43 -2.20 2.63
CA THR A 88 5.00 -1.10 3.41
C THR A 88 4.47 -1.07 4.84
N ALA A 89 3.24 -1.55 5.06
CA ALA A 89 2.61 -1.69 6.37
C ALA A 89 3.17 -2.89 7.14
N TYR A 90 3.11 -2.85 8.47
CA TYR A 90 3.34 -4.04 9.30
C TYR A 90 2.10 -4.92 9.31
N ILE A 91 2.31 -6.18 9.70
CA ILE A 91 1.25 -7.18 9.86
C ILE A 91 1.22 -7.65 11.30
N ALA A 92 0.04 -8.00 11.80
CA ALA A 92 -0.13 -8.63 13.10
C ALA A 92 -0.54 -10.08 12.90
N LEU A 93 0.12 -11.00 13.61
CA LEU A 93 -0.34 -12.36 13.77
C LEU A 93 -1.33 -12.37 14.93
N VAL A 94 -2.52 -12.87 14.66
CA VAL A 94 -3.60 -12.96 15.66
C VAL A 94 -4.03 -14.41 15.84
N THR A 95 -4.34 -14.78 17.07
CA THR A 95 -4.89 -16.10 17.44
C THR A 95 -6.33 -15.90 17.88
N TYR A 96 -7.24 -16.56 17.23
CA TYR A 96 -8.65 -16.59 17.60
C TYR A 96 -8.89 -17.54 18.79
N THR A 97 -10.02 -17.40 19.47
CA THR A 97 -10.40 -18.26 20.61
C THR A 97 -10.52 -19.74 20.24
N ASP A 98 -10.68 -20.08 18.96
CA ASP A 98 -10.65 -21.43 18.40
C ASP A 98 -9.24 -21.93 18.03
N ASN A 99 -8.17 -21.24 18.48
CA ASN A 99 -6.77 -21.50 18.21
C ASN A 99 -6.34 -21.35 16.73
N GLU A 100 -7.22 -20.92 15.82
CA GLU A 100 -6.80 -20.62 14.45
C GLU A 100 -6.01 -19.32 14.41
N LYS A 101 -4.95 -19.29 13.60
CA LYS A 101 -4.09 -18.11 13.45
C LYS A 101 -4.32 -17.46 12.09
N SER A 102 -4.28 -16.12 12.07
CA SER A 102 -4.40 -15.33 10.85
C SER A 102 -3.46 -14.14 10.87
N TYR A 103 -3.03 -13.69 9.68
CA TYR A 103 -2.35 -12.39 9.54
C TYR A 103 -3.34 -11.32 9.13
N ILE A 104 -3.26 -10.18 9.77
CA ILE A 104 -4.04 -8.98 9.43
C ILE A 104 -3.10 -7.80 9.17
N ILE A 105 -3.59 -6.75 8.50
CA ILE A 105 -2.88 -5.46 8.46
C ILE A 105 -2.90 -4.87 9.87
N CYS A 106 -1.71 -4.51 10.38
CA CYS A 106 -1.58 -3.92 11.70
C CYS A 106 -1.94 -2.43 11.65
N PRO A 107 -2.92 -1.94 12.42
CA PRO A 107 -3.11 -0.51 12.65
C PRO A 107 -2.00 0.09 13.51
N GLN A 108 -1.90 1.41 13.53
CA GLN A 108 -0.76 2.14 14.11
C GLN A 108 -0.61 1.95 15.62
N GLU A 109 -1.69 1.91 16.36
CA GLU A 109 -1.70 1.91 17.83
C GLU A 109 -1.94 0.53 18.44
N LEU A 110 -2.07 -0.50 17.60
CA LEU A 110 -2.29 -1.87 18.05
C LEU A 110 -1.04 -2.41 18.75
N LYS A 111 -1.23 -3.03 19.91
CA LYS A 111 -0.17 -3.64 20.72
C LYS A 111 -0.31 -5.16 20.79
N VAL A 112 0.77 -5.83 21.16
CA VAL A 112 0.75 -7.25 21.48
C VAL A 112 -0.10 -7.47 22.74
N GLY A 113 -0.97 -8.46 22.71
CA GLY A 113 -1.94 -8.75 23.76
C GLY A 113 -3.30 -8.09 23.59
N ASP A 114 -3.46 -7.11 22.70
CA ASP A 114 -4.75 -6.48 22.44
C ASP A 114 -5.74 -7.50 21.87
N LYS A 115 -7.00 -7.36 22.26
CA LYS A 115 -8.11 -8.15 21.74
C LYS A 115 -8.78 -7.40 20.61
N ILE A 116 -9.04 -8.09 19.51
CA ILE A 116 -9.70 -7.55 18.32
C ILE A 116 -10.85 -8.47 17.90
N GLN A 117 -11.83 -7.87 17.29
CA GLN A 117 -13.03 -8.58 16.82
C GLN A 117 -13.48 -8.04 15.46
N ALA A 118 -14.13 -8.88 14.67
CA ALA A 118 -14.80 -8.46 13.45
C ALA A 118 -16.26 -8.89 13.52
N GLY A 119 -17.17 -8.05 13.06
CA GLY A 119 -18.59 -8.36 13.05
C GLY A 119 -19.43 -7.21 13.58
N LYS A 120 -20.74 -7.44 13.62
CA LYS A 120 -21.72 -6.42 14.01
C LYS A 120 -21.63 -6.05 15.50
N ASN A 121 -21.24 -7.02 16.33
CA ASN A 121 -21.13 -6.84 17.79
C ASN A 121 -19.76 -6.32 18.25
N ALA A 122 -18.87 -5.98 17.29
CA ALA A 122 -17.55 -5.48 17.63
C ALA A 122 -17.62 -4.04 18.14
N GLU A 123 -16.92 -3.75 19.23
CA GLU A 123 -16.79 -2.39 19.76
C GLU A 123 -16.04 -1.47 18.80
N ILE A 124 -16.25 -0.14 18.90
CA ILE A 124 -15.57 0.87 18.12
C ILE A 124 -14.16 1.10 18.70
N LYS A 125 -13.29 0.09 18.51
CA LYS A 125 -11.88 0.10 18.97
C LYS A 125 -10.93 -0.12 17.78
N ILE A 126 -9.71 0.38 17.91
CA ILE A 126 -8.66 0.23 16.88
C ILE A 126 -8.39 -1.26 16.63
N GLY A 127 -8.40 -1.65 15.36
CA GLY A 127 -8.19 -3.03 14.93
C GLY A 127 -9.48 -3.84 14.73
N ASN A 128 -10.59 -3.38 15.27
CA ASN A 128 -11.90 -4.01 15.05
C ASN A 128 -12.43 -3.68 13.66
N SER A 129 -13.18 -4.62 13.10
CA SER A 129 -13.71 -4.53 11.75
C SER A 129 -15.22 -4.65 11.75
N LEU A 130 -15.90 -3.62 11.25
CA LEU A 130 -17.35 -3.51 11.22
C LEU A 130 -17.86 -3.18 9.82
N GLU A 131 -19.14 -3.33 9.61
CA GLU A 131 -19.82 -2.76 8.45
C GLU A 131 -19.80 -1.23 8.54
N LEU A 132 -19.65 -0.55 7.39
CA LEU A 132 -19.52 0.91 7.40
C LEU A 132 -20.74 1.59 8.07
N LYS A 133 -21.95 1.04 7.94
CA LYS A 133 -23.15 1.59 8.57
C LYS A 133 -23.10 1.63 10.11
N ASP A 134 -22.29 0.75 10.72
CA ASP A 134 -22.18 0.64 12.19
C ASP A 134 -21.02 1.50 12.75
N ILE A 135 -20.29 2.22 11.88
CA ILE A 135 -19.13 3.05 12.26
C ILE A 135 -19.58 4.52 12.30
N PRO A 136 -19.38 5.28 13.37
CA PRO A 136 -19.77 6.69 13.43
C PRO A 136 -19.02 7.56 12.43
N PRO A 137 -19.68 8.59 11.85
CA PRO A 137 -19.03 9.58 11.01
C PRO A 137 -17.84 10.25 11.71
N GLY A 138 -16.85 10.68 10.95
CA GLY A 138 -15.60 11.27 11.47
C GLY A 138 -14.52 10.23 11.80
N THR A 139 -14.86 8.94 11.90
CA THR A 139 -13.89 7.89 12.23
C THR A 139 -12.90 7.63 11.10
N SER A 140 -11.62 7.46 11.47
CA SER A 140 -10.57 7.01 10.54
C SER A 140 -10.59 5.50 10.42
N ILE A 141 -10.69 5.00 9.20
CA ILE A 141 -10.77 3.58 8.87
C ILE A 141 -9.73 3.19 7.83
N HIS A 142 -9.40 1.92 7.77
CA HIS A 142 -8.50 1.34 6.77
C HIS A 142 -9.00 -0.04 6.32
N ASN A 143 -8.30 -0.65 5.35
CA ASN A 143 -8.67 -1.95 4.78
C ASN A 143 -10.15 -2.03 4.36
N VAL A 144 -10.64 -0.99 3.67
CA VAL A 144 -12.05 -0.84 3.33
C VAL A 144 -12.39 -1.57 2.04
N GLU A 145 -13.52 -2.25 2.03
CA GLU A 145 -14.08 -2.90 0.84
C GLU A 145 -14.65 -1.87 -0.14
N LEU A 146 -14.69 -2.24 -1.41
CA LEU A 146 -15.38 -1.48 -2.47
C LEU A 146 -16.74 -2.09 -2.83
N ILE A 147 -16.85 -3.39 -2.68
CA ILE A 147 -18.04 -4.19 -2.92
C ILE A 147 -18.13 -5.15 -1.74
N PRO A 148 -19.31 -5.34 -1.16
CA PRO A 148 -19.48 -6.22 -0.01
C PRO A 148 -18.95 -7.63 -0.30
N GLY A 149 -18.20 -8.21 0.64
CA GLY A 149 -17.65 -9.56 0.55
C GLY A 149 -16.44 -9.75 -0.38
N ASN A 150 -15.92 -8.69 -1.01
CA ASN A 150 -14.74 -8.77 -1.89
C ASN A 150 -13.41 -8.51 -1.17
N GLY A 151 -13.42 -8.38 0.14
CA GLY A 151 -12.27 -8.05 0.97
C GLY A 151 -11.77 -6.61 0.81
N GLY A 152 -11.05 -6.13 1.79
CA GLY A 152 -10.54 -4.76 1.83
C GLY A 152 -9.58 -4.47 0.67
N LYS A 153 -9.82 -3.37 -0.04
CA LYS A 153 -9.00 -2.91 -1.18
C LYS A 153 -8.44 -1.51 -1.00
N LEU A 154 -9.13 -0.65 -0.26
CA LEU A 154 -8.73 0.73 -0.01
C LEU A 154 -7.94 0.85 1.29
N ALA A 155 -7.02 1.83 1.36
CA ALA A 155 -6.19 2.15 2.53
C ALA A 155 -5.50 0.93 3.17
N ARG A 156 -4.61 0.28 2.40
CA ARG A 156 -3.79 -0.86 2.88
C ARG A 156 -2.31 -0.55 3.00
N SER A 157 -1.87 0.58 2.46
CA SER A 157 -0.47 0.99 2.49
C SER A 157 -0.12 1.66 3.81
N ALA A 158 1.16 1.66 4.17
CA ALA A 158 1.67 2.29 5.40
C ALA A 158 1.17 3.73 5.57
N GLY A 159 0.69 4.06 6.76
CA GLY A 159 0.19 5.38 7.13
C GLY A 159 -1.05 5.84 6.39
N SER A 160 -1.72 4.99 5.61
CA SER A 160 -2.95 5.36 4.92
C SER A 160 -4.18 5.19 5.82
N SER A 161 -5.14 6.08 5.64
CA SER A 161 -6.47 6.03 6.27
C SER A 161 -7.49 6.64 5.34
N ILE A 162 -8.75 6.38 5.61
CA ILE A 162 -9.92 6.94 4.97
C ILE A 162 -10.78 7.50 6.10
N THR A 163 -11.32 8.69 5.91
CA THR A 163 -12.28 9.26 6.86
C THR A 163 -13.70 8.95 6.37
N LEU A 164 -14.51 8.36 7.21
CA LEU A 164 -15.94 8.23 6.97
C LEU A 164 -16.59 9.58 7.22
N SER A 165 -17.10 10.24 6.19
CA SER A 165 -17.65 11.60 6.29
C SER A 165 -19.13 11.62 6.65
N GLY A 166 -19.89 10.57 6.31
CA GLY A 166 -21.32 10.48 6.56
C GLY A 166 -21.96 9.41 5.70
N TYR A 167 -23.28 9.44 5.62
CA TYR A 167 -24.10 8.48 4.87
C TYR A 167 -25.02 9.22 3.90
N ASP A 168 -25.41 8.55 2.84
CA ASP A 168 -26.38 9.02 1.85
C ASP A 168 -27.19 7.79 1.38
N GLY A 169 -28.33 7.58 2.00
CA GLY A 169 -29.12 6.35 1.88
C GLY A 169 -28.30 5.11 2.21
N ASP A 170 -28.27 4.16 1.29
CA ASP A 170 -27.52 2.90 1.44
C ASP A 170 -26.00 3.04 1.21
N TYR A 171 -25.51 4.26 1.07
CA TYR A 171 -24.11 4.51 0.78
C TYR A 171 -23.42 5.27 1.90
N ALA A 172 -22.22 4.83 2.26
CA ALA A 172 -21.26 5.55 3.07
C ALA A 172 -20.42 6.51 2.20
N ILE A 173 -20.26 7.74 2.64
CA ILE A 173 -19.43 8.76 1.98
C ILE A 173 -18.01 8.71 2.57
N LEU A 174 -17.04 8.32 1.74
CA LEU A 174 -15.66 8.14 2.14
C LEU A 174 -14.75 9.21 1.54
N LYS A 175 -14.00 9.90 2.38
CA LYS A 175 -12.93 10.82 1.98
C LYS A 175 -11.59 10.07 1.98
N LEU A 176 -11.05 9.83 0.80
CA LEU A 176 -9.79 9.11 0.61
C LEU A 176 -8.58 10.02 0.90
N SER A 177 -7.43 9.41 1.20
CA SER A 177 -6.15 10.12 1.40
C SER A 177 -5.69 10.92 0.17
N SER A 178 -6.20 10.62 -1.02
CA SER A 178 -5.96 11.38 -2.25
C SER A 178 -6.75 12.70 -2.32
N GLY A 179 -7.73 12.91 -1.43
CA GLY A 179 -8.69 14.01 -1.45
C GLY A 179 -9.93 13.74 -2.32
N GLU A 180 -10.03 12.53 -2.92
CA GLU A 180 -11.24 12.09 -3.61
C GLU A 180 -12.32 11.74 -2.57
N THR A 181 -13.55 12.20 -2.78
CA THR A 181 -14.73 11.80 -2.02
C THR A 181 -15.60 10.90 -2.89
N ARG A 182 -15.96 9.74 -2.36
CA ARG A 182 -16.74 8.75 -3.09
C ARG A 182 -17.76 8.03 -2.21
N LYS A 183 -18.80 7.53 -2.86
CA LYS A 183 -19.81 6.65 -2.27
C LYS A 183 -19.33 5.19 -2.31
N VAL A 184 -19.58 4.45 -1.24
CA VAL A 184 -19.37 3.00 -1.14
C VAL A 184 -20.57 2.42 -0.42
N ASN A 185 -21.02 1.23 -0.80
CA ASN A 185 -22.16 0.58 -0.15
C ASN A 185 -21.92 0.44 1.37
N SER A 186 -22.89 0.80 2.18
CA SER A 186 -22.79 0.81 3.66
C SER A 186 -22.61 -0.58 4.28
N ALA A 187 -22.98 -1.64 3.56
CA ALA A 187 -22.70 -3.03 3.95
C ALA A 187 -21.25 -3.48 3.72
N CYS A 188 -20.41 -2.64 3.11
CA CYS A 188 -18.96 -2.90 3.00
C CYS A 188 -18.29 -2.86 4.37
N ILE A 189 -17.28 -3.70 4.56
CA ILE A 189 -16.52 -3.79 5.81
C ILE A 189 -15.33 -2.81 5.77
N GLY A 190 -15.08 -2.16 6.91
CA GLY A 190 -13.90 -1.35 7.18
C GLY A 190 -13.29 -1.67 8.53
N THR A 191 -11.98 -1.52 8.68
CA THR A 191 -11.27 -1.70 9.96
C THR A 191 -10.95 -0.35 10.56
N ILE A 192 -11.22 -0.18 11.85
CA ILE A 192 -11.01 1.09 12.58
C ILE A 192 -9.52 1.35 12.78
N GLY A 193 -9.11 2.61 12.59
CA GLY A 193 -7.76 3.11 12.80
C GLY A 193 -6.99 3.41 11.52
N VAL A 194 -5.76 3.89 11.68
CA VAL A 194 -4.80 4.23 10.62
C VAL A 194 -3.83 3.08 10.44
N VAL A 195 -3.39 2.78 9.21
CA VAL A 195 -2.39 1.73 8.96
C VAL A 195 -1.05 2.09 9.59
N SER A 196 -0.37 1.11 10.16
CA SER A 196 0.95 1.23 10.79
C SER A 196 2.03 1.80 9.86
N ASN A 197 3.17 2.18 10.43
CA ASN A 197 4.39 2.61 9.74
C ASN A 197 4.23 3.91 8.90
N PRO A 198 3.68 5.02 9.44
CA PRO A 198 3.49 6.26 8.69
C PRO A 198 4.83 6.87 8.21
N ASP A 199 5.94 6.60 8.90
CA ASP A 199 7.28 7.09 8.57
C ASP A 199 7.90 6.43 7.34
N GLN A 200 7.25 5.42 6.76
CA GLN A 200 7.70 4.77 5.51
C GLN A 200 7.93 5.79 4.37
N LYS A 201 7.17 6.87 4.32
CA LYS A 201 7.32 7.95 3.34
C LYS A 201 8.62 8.75 3.51
N ASN A 202 9.17 8.78 4.71
CA ASN A 202 10.35 9.56 5.08
C ASN A 202 11.67 8.79 4.86
N ILE A 203 11.62 7.54 4.41
CA ILE A 203 12.80 6.71 4.14
C ILE A 203 13.61 7.28 2.98
N LYS A 204 14.94 7.38 3.22
CA LYS A 204 15.93 7.67 2.17
C LYS A 204 16.80 6.43 1.94
N ILE A 205 16.80 5.95 0.72
CA ILE A 205 17.45 4.68 0.35
C ILE A 205 18.99 4.77 0.43
N GLY A 206 19.57 5.92 0.10
CA GLY A 206 21.00 6.23 0.21
C GLY A 206 21.89 5.64 -0.88
N LYS A 207 21.55 4.49 -1.49
CA LYS A 207 22.33 3.87 -2.57
C LYS A 207 21.48 3.12 -3.59
N ALA A 208 21.93 3.05 -4.83
CA ALA A 208 21.25 2.33 -5.93
C ALA A 208 21.08 0.83 -5.66
N GLY A 209 22.04 0.18 -5.00
CA GLY A 209 22.00 -1.22 -4.66
C GLY A 209 20.78 -1.61 -3.82
N ARG A 210 20.26 -0.71 -2.96
CA ARG A 210 19.01 -0.98 -2.21
C ARG A 210 17.78 -1.05 -3.11
N ASN A 211 17.75 -0.29 -4.20
CA ASN A 211 16.70 -0.44 -5.21
C ASN A 211 16.81 -1.80 -5.92
N ARG A 212 18.05 -2.27 -6.16
CA ARG A 212 18.29 -3.61 -6.73
C ARG A 212 17.74 -4.70 -5.79
N TRP A 213 17.97 -4.60 -4.49
CA TRP A 213 17.40 -5.53 -3.51
C TRP A 213 15.87 -5.56 -3.49
N ARG A 214 15.24 -4.44 -3.85
CA ARG A 214 13.77 -4.34 -3.99
C ARG A 214 13.24 -4.81 -5.35
N GLY A 215 14.09 -5.37 -6.20
CA GLY A 215 13.72 -5.84 -7.53
C GLY A 215 13.57 -4.73 -8.58
N LYS A 216 14.00 -3.51 -8.29
CA LYS A 216 14.01 -2.40 -9.25
C LYS A 216 15.33 -2.39 -10.02
N ARG A 217 15.28 -2.57 -11.34
CA ARG A 217 16.43 -2.48 -12.22
C ARG A 217 16.75 -1.02 -12.58
N PRO A 218 18.00 -0.70 -12.99
CA PRO A 218 18.35 0.61 -13.51
C PRO A 218 17.48 1.01 -14.70
N GLN A 219 17.26 2.32 -14.83
CA GLN A 219 16.49 2.90 -15.92
C GLN A 219 17.30 4.01 -16.58
N THR A 220 17.40 3.96 -17.91
CA THR A 220 17.98 5.01 -18.73
C THR A 220 16.94 6.09 -19.01
N ARG A 221 17.33 7.36 -18.94
CA ARG A 221 16.47 8.49 -19.30
C ARG A 221 16.30 8.54 -20.81
N GLY A 222 15.10 8.90 -21.30
CA GLY A 222 14.84 9.00 -22.73
C GLY A 222 15.77 9.97 -23.48
N VAL A 223 16.18 11.06 -22.81
CA VAL A 223 17.15 12.04 -23.38
C VAL A 223 18.54 11.44 -23.63
N ALA A 224 18.91 10.35 -22.94
CA ALA A 224 20.19 9.67 -23.11
C ALA A 224 20.10 8.46 -24.08
N MET A 225 19.02 8.34 -24.80
CA MET A 225 18.77 7.29 -25.80
C MET A 225 18.96 7.86 -27.22
N ASN A 226 19.01 6.96 -28.21
CA ASN A 226 19.00 7.34 -29.62
C ASN A 226 17.57 7.77 -30.06
N PRO A 227 17.44 8.54 -31.17
CA PRO A 227 16.15 8.97 -31.69
C PRO A 227 15.17 7.84 -31.99
N VAL A 228 15.69 6.68 -32.41
CA VAL A 228 14.86 5.47 -32.68
C VAL A 228 14.25 4.84 -31.42
N ASP A 229 14.90 5.03 -30.26
CA ASP A 229 14.49 4.39 -29.00
C ASP A 229 13.55 5.25 -28.17
N HIS A 230 13.62 6.57 -28.34
CA HIS A 230 12.80 7.50 -27.56
C HIS A 230 12.59 8.85 -28.29
N PRO A 231 11.38 9.44 -28.24
CA PRO A 231 11.12 10.76 -28.83
C PRO A 231 11.95 11.93 -28.27
N HIS A 232 12.63 11.74 -27.15
CA HIS A 232 13.58 12.69 -26.56
C HIS A 232 15.03 12.35 -26.87
N GLY A 233 15.30 11.30 -27.65
CA GLY A 233 16.63 10.86 -28.00
C GLY A 233 17.30 11.74 -29.05
N GLY A 234 18.62 11.59 -29.17
CA GLY A 234 19.44 12.31 -30.13
C GLY A 234 20.08 13.60 -29.61
N GLY A 235 20.78 14.31 -30.48
CA GLY A 235 21.54 15.52 -30.20
C GLY A 235 22.97 15.26 -29.75
N GLU A 236 23.76 16.33 -29.72
CA GLU A 236 25.17 16.30 -29.28
C GLU A 236 25.26 16.64 -27.77
N GLY A 237 25.99 15.82 -27.01
CA GLY A 237 26.29 16.07 -25.61
C GLY A 237 25.05 16.10 -24.70
N LYS A 238 24.93 17.14 -23.90
CA LYS A 238 23.82 17.31 -22.90
C LYS A 238 22.62 18.07 -23.52
N THR A 239 22.01 17.50 -24.53
CA THR A 239 20.84 18.07 -25.19
C THR A 239 19.62 18.10 -24.26
N SER A 240 18.73 19.09 -24.44
CA SER A 240 17.40 19.11 -23.80
C SER A 240 16.43 18.20 -24.56
N GLY A 241 15.25 17.91 -23.97
CA GLY A 241 14.27 17.03 -24.60
C GLY A 241 13.61 17.56 -25.85
N GLY A 242 13.81 18.83 -26.22
CA GLY A 242 13.31 19.50 -27.43
C GLY A 242 11.79 19.64 -27.56
N ARG A 243 11.02 19.02 -26.66
CA ARG A 243 9.53 18.96 -26.69
C ARG A 243 8.96 18.73 -25.30
N SER A 244 7.64 18.86 -25.17
CA SER A 244 6.93 18.49 -23.92
C SER A 244 7.24 17.05 -23.55
N PRO A 245 7.35 16.72 -22.23
CA PRO A 245 7.68 15.39 -21.78
C PRO A 245 6.69 14.33 -22.28
N VAL A 246 7.22 13.32 -22.98
CA VAL A 246 6.44 12.19 -23.52
C VAL A 246 7.01 10.84 -23.07
N SER A 247 6.20 9.80 -23.18
CA SER A 247 6.61 8.41 -22.98
C SER A 247 7.38 7.90 -24.21
N PRO A 248 8.04 6.71 -24.13
CA PRO A 248 8.67 6.08 -25.30
C PRO A 248 7.74 5.87 -26.49
N TRP A 249 6.43 5.83 -26.25
CA TRP A 249 5.42 5.68 -27.28
C TRP A 249 4.82 7.02 -27.75
N GLY A 250 5.46 8.14 -27.41
CA GLY A 250 5.01 9.48 -27.82
C GLY A 250 3.84 10.05 -27.00
N GLN A 251 3.30 9.33 -26.04
CA GLN A 251 2.17 9.77 -25.22
C GLN A 251 2.62 10.82 -24.20
N SER A 252 1.85 11.91 -24.06
CA SER A 252 2.16 12.97 -23.09
C SER A 252 2.32 12.41 -21.67
N ALA A 253 3.46 12.68 -21.03
CA ALA A 253 3.76 12.23 -19.66
C ALA A 253 3.16 13.15 -18.59
N LYS A 254 2.74 14.37 -18.95
CA LYS A 254 2.15 15.37 -18.05
C LYS A 254 0.80 15.83 -18.56
N GLY A 255 -0.17 15.97 -17.67
CA GLY A 255 -1.47 16.54 -17.93
C GLY A 255 -2.48 15.63 -18.62
N LEU A 256 -2.06 14.56 -19.28
CA LEU A 256 -2.96 13.63 -19.94
C LEU A 256 -3.87 12.91 -18.93
N LYS A 257 -5.17 12.95 -19.17
CA LYS A 257 -6.17 12.22 -18.40
C LYS A 257 -6.27 10.79 -18.93
N THR A 258 -5.62 9.83 -18.26
CA THR A 258 -5.55 8.43 -18.71
C THR A 258 -6.75 7.59 -18.29
N ARG A 259 -7.48 7.99 -17.24
CA ARG A 259 -8.68 7.26 -16.79
C ARG A 259 -9.79 7.43 -17.84
N ARG A 260 -10.20 6.32 -18.44
CA ARG A 260 -11.40 6.27 -19.30
C ARG A 260 -12.67 6.29 -18.44
N PRO A 261 -13.81 6.76 -18.98
CA PRO A 261 -15.10 6.68 -18.29
C PRO A 261 -15.40 5.23 -17.86
N GLN A 262 -15.83 5.08 -16.62
CA GLN A 262 -16.16 3.77 -16.04
C GLN A 262 -17.51 3.83 -15.32
N ARG A 263 -18.18 2.68 -15.19
CA ARG A 263 -19.46 2.57 -14.45
C ARG A 263 -19.35 3.08 -13.01
N SER A 264 -18.17 2.96 -12.39
CA SER A 264 -17.90 3.45 -11.02
C SER A 264 -17.75 4.98 -10.92
N ASP A 265 -17.72 5.71 -12.03
CA ASP A 265 -17.56 7.18 -11.99
C ASP A 265 -18.77 7.88 -11.35
N LYS A 266 -19.95 7.29 -11.44
CA LYS A 266 -21.18 7.76 -10.77
C LYS A 266 -21.09 7.72 -9.23
N LEU A 267 -20.18 6.91 -8.69
CA LEU A 267 -19.94 6.81 -7.25
C LEU A 267 -18.91 7.84 -6.75
N ILE A 268 -18.31 8.63 -7.62
CA ILE A 268 -17.34 9.67 -7.26
C ILE A 268 -18.08 11.00 -7.12
N ILE A 269 -18.16 11.52 -5.89
CA ILE A 269 -18.79 12.82 -5.61
C ILE A 269 -17.83 13.95 -6.01
N THR A 270 -16.60 13.89 -5.48
CA THR A 270 -15.59 14.91 -5.74
C THR A 270 -14.27 14.24 -6.11
N ARG A 271 -13.74 14.60 -7.27
CA ARG A 271 -12.42 14.14 -7.70
C ARG A 271 -11.31 14.88 -6.94
N ARG A 272 -10.13 14.26 -6.83
CA ARG A 272 -8.96 14.91 -6.25
C ARG A 272 -8.66 16.25 -6.95
N LYS A 273 -8.39 17.29 -6.16
CA LYS A 273 -7.97 18.59 -6.71
C LYS A 273 -6.61 18.42 -7.39
N LYS A 274 -6.47 18.96 -8.62
CA LYS A 274 -5.16 19.10 -9.25
C LYS A 274 -4.32 20.05 -8.39
N ARG A 275 -3.12 19.64 -7.98
CA ARG A 275 -2.17 20.59 -7.37
C ARG A 275 -1.88 21.67 -8.42
N ARG A 276 -2.31 22.90 -8.17
CA ARG A 276 -1.76 24.06 -8.87
C ARG A 276 -0.28 24.10 -8.50
N ARG A 277 0.59 24.08 -9.50
CA ARG A 277 2.01 24.35 -9.34
C ARG A 277 2.24 25.85 -9.32
#